data_845a14128137c00e328a060d805b2595
#
_entry.id   845a14128137c00e328a060d805b2595
#
_cell.length_a   1.000
_cell.length_b   1.000
_cell.length_c   1.000
_cell.angle_alpha   90.00
_cell.angle_beta   90.00
_cell.angle_gamma   90.00
#
_symmetry.space_group_name_H-M   'P 1'
#
loop_
_entity.id
_entity.type
_entity.pdbx_description
1 polymer ?
#
loop_
_entity_poly.entity_id
_entity_poly.type
_entity_poly.pdbx_seq_one_letter_code
_entity_poly.pdbx_strand_id
1 'polypeptide(L)'
;MIKPGDDLASIIYNNIIDNNIIIEDGDVIAVAQKVISKAENRYRSLDEIDPSDEAKELANQIDKDPQFVQAVLDESENVLRYRQNVLIVEHKLGFVHANAGIDRSNINQTTNKVLLLPKDPDASAGQIGNFLSDKLKKKYICNRD
;
A
#
# COMPACT_ATOMS: atom_id res chain seq x y z
N MET A 1 15.62 -1.72 -7.33
CA MET A 1 14.48 -0.91 -6.83
C MET A 1 13.22 -1.43 -7.49
N ILE A 2 12.14 -1.71 -6.74
CA ILE A 2 10.88 -2.26 -7.27
C ILE A 2 10.17 -1.23 -8.14
N LYS A 3 9.67 -1.69 -9.28
CA LYS A 3 8.94 -0.92 -10.28
C LYS A 3 7.53 -1.47 -10.48
N PRO A 4 6.61 -0.68 -11.04
CA PRO A 4 5.30 -1.17 -11.46
C PRO A 4 5.39 -2.38 -12.40
N GLY A 5 4.64 -3.44 -12.10
CA GLY A 5 4.61 -4.68 -12.87
C GLY A 5 5.70 -5.69 -12.53
N ASP A 6 6.59 -5.41 -11.58
CA ASP A 6 7.60 -6.39 -11.14
C ASP A 6 6.93 -7.60 -10.49
N ASP A 7 7.39 -8.80 -10.87
CA ASP A 7 6.99 -10.07 -10.25
C ASP A 7 7.74 -10.25 -8.91
N LEU A 8 7.10 -9.79 -7.83
CA LEU A 8 7.68 -9.84 -6.49
C LEU A 8 7.96 -11.27 -6.02
N ALA A 9 7.11 -12.22 -6.34
CA ALA A 9 7.29 -13.60 -5.91
C ALA A 9 8.58 -14.19 -6.51
N SER A 10 8.81 -13.95 -7.80
CA SER A 10 10.06 -14.36 -8.46
C SER A 10 11.28 -13.60 -7.94
N ILE A 11 11.14 -12.29 -7.67
CA ILE A 11 12.23 -11.48 -7.11
C ILE A 11 12.63 -12.00 -5.72
N ILE A 12 11.67 -12.28 -4.85
CA ILE A 12 11.90 -12.82 -3.51
C ILE A 12 12.56 -14.20 -3.63
N TYR A 13 12.01 -15.09 -4.45
CA TYR A 13 12.58 -16.41 -4.68
C TYR A 13 14.04 -16.35 -5.11
N ASN A 14 14.36 -15.55 -6.13
CA ASN A 14 15.72 -15.41 -6.62
C ASN A 14 16.66 -14.88 -5.52
N ASN A 15 16.22 -13.90 -4.73
CA ASN A 15 17.01 -13.39 -3.60
C ASN A 15 17.27 -14.47 -2.53
N ILE A 16 16.31 -15.33 -2.24
CA ILE A 16 16.48 -16.47 -1.32
C ILE A 16 17.58 -17.40 -1.85
N ILE A 17 17.51 -17.76 -3.13
CA ILE A 17 18.47 -18.68 -3.76
C ILE A 17 19.85 -18.05 -3.85
N ASP A 18 19.96 -16.83 -4.38
CA ASP A 18 21.24 -16.15 -4.63
C ASP A 18 22.03 -15.88 -3.35
N ASN A 19 21.32 -15.66 -2.23
CA ASN A 19 21.95 -15.43 -0.93
C ASN A 19 22.03 -16.70 -0.07
N ASN A 20 21.70 -17.87 -0.60
CA ASN A 20 21.71 -19.16 0.11
C ASN A 20 20.92 -19.08 1.44
N ILE A 21 19.77 -18.40 1.45
CA ILE A 21 18.92 -18.29 2.63
C ILE A 21 18.22 -19.65 2.83
N ILE A 22 18.42 -20.23 4.00
CA ILE A 22 17.75 -21.47 4.38
C ILE A 22 16.36 -21.10 4.87
N ILE A 23 15.35 -21.66 4.24
CA ILE A 23 13.94 -21.49 4.64
C ILE A 23 13.44 -22.83 5.19
N GLU A 24 12.76 -22.80 6.30
CA GLU A 24 12.18 -23.96 6.97
C GLU A 24 10.64 -23.91 6.96
N ASP A 25 10.00 -25.04 7.23
CA ASP A 25 8.54 -25.09 7.35
C ASP A 25 8.08 -24.25 8.55
N GLY A 26 7.15 -23.34 8.32
CA GLY A 26 6.65 -22.44 9.34
C GLY A 26 7.34 -21.06 9.38
N ASP A 27 8.35 -20.83 8.54
CA ASP A 27 8.96 -19.52 8.41
C ASP A 27 7.95 -18.47 7.88
N VAL A 28 8.08 -17.25 8.37
CA VAL A 28 7.26 -16.09 7.96
C VAL A 28 8.11 -15.16 7.12
N ILE A 29 7.63 -14.88 5.90
CA ILE A 29 8.24 -13.86 5.05
C ILE A 29 7.43 -12.57 5.16
N ALA A 30 8.00 -11.56 5.81
CA ALA A 30 7.40 -10.24 5.92
C ALA A 30 7.83 -9.36 4.74
N VAL A 31 6.85 -8.82 4.02
CA VAL A 31 7.08 -7.90 2.89
C VAL A 31 6.51 -6.53 3.24
N ALA A 32 7.34 -5.49 3.14
CA ALA A 32 6.87 -4.13 3.40
C ALA A 32 5.73 -3.75 2.43
N GLN A 33 4.63 -3.23 2.97
CA GLN A 33 3.45 -2.80 2.22
C GLN A 33 3.82 -1.93 0.99
N LYS A 34 4.74 -0.99 1.15
CA LYS A 34 5.20 -0.10 0.08
C LYS A 34 5.82 -0.85 -1.13
N VAL A 35 6.42 -2.00 -0.91
CA VAL A 35 6.98 -2.87 -1.95
C VAL A 35 5.85 -3.43 -2.82
N ILE A 36 4.81 -3.95 -2.17
CA ILE A 36 3.60 -4.47 -2.83
C ILE A 36 2.91 -3.35 -3.62
N SER A 37 2.62 -2.21 -2.97
CA SER A 37 1.97 -1.06 -3.61
C SER A 37 2.70 -0.59 -4.88
N LYS A 38 4.03 -0.57 -4.86
CA LYS A 38 4.84 -0.19 -6.04
C LYS A 38 4.70 -1.21 -7.17
N ALA A 39 4.81 -2.50 -6.87
CA ALA A 39 4.67 -3.55 -7.87
C ALA A 39 3.26 -3.57 -8.49
N GLU A 40 2.22 -3.33 -7.68
CA GLU A 40 0.83 -3.21 -8.11
C GLU A 40 0.52 -1.89 -8.84
N ASN A 41 1.50 -1.00 -9.01
CA ASN A 41 1.31 0.32 -9.62
C ASN A 41 0.22 1.15 -8.91
N ARG A 42 0.21 1.13 -7.57
CA ARG A 42 -0.76 1.90 -6.78
C ARG A 42 -0.42 3.39 -6.71
N TYR A 43 0.31 3.91 -7.69
CA TYR A 43 0.57 5.34 -7.82
C TYR A 43 -0.66 6.07 -8.34
N ARG A 44 -0.96 7.24 -7.74
CA ARG A 44 -2.01 8.15 -8.18
C ARG A 44 -1.45 9.56 -8.34
N SER A 45 -1.67 10.18 -9.49
CA SER A 45 -1.31 11.58 -9.73
C SER A 45 -2.33 12.48 -9.06
N LEU A 46 -1.88 13.40 -8.20
CA LEU A 46 -2.77 14.40 -7.59
C LEU A 46 -3.22 15.43 -8.62
N ASP A 47 -2.41 15.71 -9.63
CA ASP A 47 -2.74 16.68 -10.69
C ASP A 47 -3.94 16.25 -11.55
N GLU A 48 -4.26 14.94 -11.55
CA GLU A 48 -5.39 14.36 -12.29
C GLU A 48 -6.67 14.26 -11.46
N ILE A 49 -6.63 14.68 -10.18
CA ILE A 49 -7.78 14.62 -9.28
C ILE A 49 -8.53 15.94 -9.31
N ASP A 50 -9.83 15.88 -9.64
CA ASP A 50 -10.75 16.98 -9.43
C ASP A 50 -11.43 16.81 -8.06
N PRO A 51 -11.09 17.65 -7.05
CA PRO A 51 -11.61 17.46 -5.70
C PRO A 51 -13.07 17.92 -5.62
N SER A 52 -13.90 17.12 -4.96
CA SER A 52 -15.27 17.43 -4.62
C SER A 52 -15.37 18.66 -3.69
N ASP A 53 -16.55 19.23 -3.57
CA ASP A 53 -16.77 20.34 -2.63
C ASP A 53 -16.55 19.90 -1.17
N GLU A 54 -16.91 18.65 -0.83
CA GLU A 54 -16.61 18.03 0.47
C GLU A 54 -15.10 17.97 0.73
N ALA A 55 -14.32 17.51 -0.25
CA ALA A 55 -12.87 17.45 -0.13
C ALA A 55 -12.23 18.83 0.03
N LYS A 56 -12.74 19.85 -0.69
CA LYS A 56 -12.28 21.24 -0.58
C LYS A 56 -12.59 21.83 0.81
N GLU A 57 -13.79 21.62 1.30
CA GLU A 57 -14.20 22.09 2.62
C GLU A 57 -13.36 21.45 3.72
N LEU A 58 -13.23 20.11 3.70
CA LEU A 58 -12.42 19.39 4.67
C LEU A 58 -10.95 19.80 4.61
N ALA A 59 -10.40 19.97 3.40
CA ALA A 59 -9.03 20.40 3.20
C ALA A 59 -8.74 21.76 3.85
N ASN A 60 -9.66 22.72 3.70
CA ASN A 60 -9.57 24.03 4.35
C ASN A 60 -9.58 23.93 5.87
N GLN A 61 -10.40 23.03 6.44
CA GLN A 61 -10.50 22.85 7.91
C GLN A 61 -9.23 22.22 8.51
N ILE A 62 -8.54 21.37 7.74
CA ILE A 62 -7.38 20.62 8.23
C ILE A 62 -6.04 21.11 7.70
N ASP A 63 -6.03 22.19 6.90
CA ASP A 63 -4.83 22.77 6.28
C ASP A 63 -4.06 21.75 5.42
N LYS A 64 -4.76 21.12 4.47
CA LYS A 64 -4.22 20.15 3.52
C LYS A 64 -4.61 20.49 2.08
N ASP A 65 -3.88 19.87 1.16
CA ASP A 65 -4.15 19.93 -0.27
C ASP A 65 -5.48 19.24 -0.60
N PRO A 66 -6.43 19.90 -1.32
CA PRO A 66 -7.74 19.31 -1.63
C PRO A 66 -7.66 18.04 -2.48
N GLN A 67 -6.72 17.98 -3.44
CA GLN A 67 -6.51 16.78 -4.26
C GLN A 67 -6.04 15.60 -3.42
N PHE A 68 -5.17 15.87 -2.44
CA PHE A 68 -4.75 14.85 -1.49
C PHE A 68 -5.90 14.38 -0.60
N VAL A 69 -6.72 15.31 -0.08
CA VAL A 69 -7.90 14.97 0.72
C VAL A 69 -8.87 14.12 -0.09
N GLN A 70 -9.10 14.47 -1.36
CA GLN A 70 -9.94 13.66 -2.25
C GLN A 70 -9.36 12.25 -2.43
N ALA A 71 -8.05 12.11 -2.62
CA ALA A 71 -7.42 10.79 -2.70
C ALA A 71 -7.65 9.96 -1.42
N VAL A 72 -7.62 10.60 -0.25
CA VAL A 72 -7.91 9.94 1.03
C VAL A 72 -9.37 9.51 1.11
N LEU A 73 -10.31 10.39 0.74
CA LEU A 73 -11.74 10.08 0.74
C LEU A 73 -12.07 8.91 -0.21
N ASP A 74 -11.43 8.89 -1.39
CA ASP A 74 -11.64 7.82 -2.37
C ASP A 74 -11.20 6.43 -1.89
N GLU A 75 -10.28 6.33 -0.93
CA GLU A 75 -9.84 5.08 -0.32
C GLU A 75 -10.54 4.79 1.03
N SER A 76 -11.49 5.65 1.44
CA SER A 76 -12.15 5.58 2.75
C SER A 76 -13.63 5.21 2.64
N GLU A 77 -14.13 4.51 3.65
CA GLU A 77 -15.58 4.33 3.88
C GLU A 77 -16.15 5.48 4.71
N ASN A 78 -15.43 5.89 5.76
CA ASN A 78 -15.88 6.91 6.70
C ASN A 78 -14.74 7.82 7.17
N VAL A 79 -15.03 9.11 7.34
CA VAL A 79 -14.18 10.03 8.09
C VAL A 79 -14.56 9.93 9.57
N LEU A 80 -13.62 9.46 10.39
CA LEU A 80 -13.89 9.24 11.82
C LEU A 80 -13.53 10.45 12.68
N ARG A 81 -12.41 11.12 12.35
CA ARG A 81 -11.92 12.27 13.10
C ARG A 81 -10.98 13.13 12.26
N TYR A 82 -11.06 14.43 12.41
CA TYR A 82 -10.13 15.36 11.80
C TYR A 82 -9.82 16.54 12.72
N ARG A 83 -8.65 17.12 12.55
CA ARG A 83 -8.20 18.40 13.11
C ARG A 83 -7.06 18.92 12.24
N GLN A 84 -6.56 20.11 12.52
CA GLN A 84 -5.45 20.69 11.75
C GLN A 84 -4.32 19.66 11.52
N ASN A 85 -3.98 19.44 10.28
CA ASN A 85 -2.97 18.47 9.78
C ASN A 85 -3.27 16.99 10.03
N VAL A 86 -4.42 16.63 10.63
CA VAL A 86 -4.77 15.24 10.95
C VAL A 86 -6.10 14.87 10.31
N LEU A 87 -6.11 13.75 9.59
CA LEU A 87 -7.32 13.14 9.03
C LEU A 87 -7.28 11.65 9.31
N ILE A 88 -8.19 11.18 10.16
CA ILE A 88 -8.34 9.76 10.54
C ILE A 88 -9.58 9.21 9.87
N VAL A 89 -9.42 8.15 9.13
CA VAL A 89 -10.48 7.52 8.35
C VAL A 89 -10.55 6.01 8.60
N GLU A 90 -11.71 5.45 8.36
CA GLU A 90 -11.88 4.02 8.14
C GLU A 90 -11.61 3.73 6.67
N HIS A 91 -10.57 2.94 6.41
CA HIS A 91 -10.20 2.54 5.06
C HIS A 91 -11.19 1.51 4.50
N LYS A 92 -11.40 1.46 3.20
CA LYS A 92 -12.22 0.44 2.50
C LYS A 92 -11.80 -1.00 2.77
N LEU A 93 -10.59 -1.22 3.25
CA LEU A 93 -10.09 -2.51 3.71
C LEU A 93 -10.47 -2.84 5.17
N GLY A 94 -11.29 -2.00 5.85
CA GLY A 94 -11.87 -2.29 7.16
C GLY A 94 -10.98 -1.94 8.37
N PHE A 95 -9.93 -1.17 8.21
CA PHE A 95 -9.09 -0.71 9.34
C PHE A 95 -9.05 0.82 9.42
N VAL A 96 -8.70 1.34 10.59
CA VAL A 96 -8.60 2.78 10.86
C VAL A 96 -7.17 3.26 10.67
N HIS A 97 -6.97 4.27 9.84
CA HIS A 97 -5.63 4.83 9.59
C HIS A 97 -5.66 6.34 9.34
N ALA A 98 -4.54 6.99 9.63
CA ALA A 98 -4.33 8.38 9.23
C ALA A 98 -4.15 8.47 7.70
N ASN A 99 -4.86 9.40 7.06
CA ASN A 99 -4.81 9.67 5.62
C ASN A 99 -5.00 8.40 4.75
N ALA A 100 -5.81 7.44 5.19
CA ALA A 100 -6.00 6.14 4.52
C ALA A 100 -4.69 5.38 4.22
N GLY A 101 -3.63 5.59 4.99
CA GLY A 101 -2.32 4.98 4.75
C GLY A 101 -1.59 5.48 3.50
N ILE A 102 -2.07 6.54 2.86
CA ILE A 102 -1.45 7.10 1.64
C ILE A 102 -0.09 7.71 1.96
N ASP A 103 0.91 7.30 1.18
CA ASP A 103 2.29 7.75 1.35
C ASP A 103 2.67 8.82 0.33
N ARG A 104 3.14 9.95 0.84
CA ARG A 104 3.70 11.06 0.05
C ARG A 104 5.23 11.09 0.04
N SER A 105 5.91 10.25 0.82
CA SER A 105 7.35 10.37 1.08
C SER A 105 8.27 10.02 -0.10
N ASN A 106 7.73 9.41 -1.16
CA ASN A 106 8.51 9.04 -2.35
C ASN A 106 8.23 9.93 -3.57
N ILE A 107 7.65 11.09 -3.34
CA ILE A 107 7.45 12.07 -4.41
C ILE A 107 8.81 12.71 -4.67
N ASN A 108 9.42 12.39 -5.82
CA ASN A 108 10.42 13.27 -6.40
C ASN A 108 9.73 14.62 -6.67
N GLN A 109 10.39 15.73 -6.41
CA GLN A 109 9.85 17.08 -6.59
C GLN A 109 9.28 17.37 -8.00
N THR A 110 9.46 16.44 -8.93
CA THR A 110 9.00 16.51 -10.33
C THR A 110 7.68 15.79 -10.61
N THR A 111 7.16 14.96 -9.70
CA THR A 111 5.90 14.23 -9.92
C THR A 111 5.02 14.31 -8.69
N ASN A 112 3.88 15.00 -8.81
CA ASN A 112 2.89 15.14 -7.73
C ASN A 112 2.04 13.86 -7.59
N LYS A 113 2.73 12.72 -7.29
CA LYS A 113 2.09 11.40 -7.15
C LYS A 113 2.15 10.92 -5.72
N VAL A 114 1.11 10.27 -5.29
CA VAL A 114 1.01 9.55 -4.02
C VAL A 114 1.01 8.04 -4.27
N LEU A 115 1.36 7.27 -3.24
CA LEU A 115 1.31 5.82 -3.27
C LEU A 115 0.22 5.34 -2.31
N LEU A 116 -0.79 4.69 -2.87
CA LEU A 116 -1.90 4.09 -2.12
C LEU A 116 -1.49 2.74 -1.52
N LEU A 117 -2.28 2.22 -0.60
CA LEU A 117 -2.13 0.84 -0.10
C LEU A 117 -2.37 -0.18 -1.22
N PRO A 118 -1.91 -1.44 -1.07
CA PRO A 118 -2.25 -2.53 -1.97
C PRO A 118 -3.77 -2.66 -2.09
N LYS A 119 -4.24 -3.09 -3.26
CA LYS A 119 -5.67 -3.24 -3.50
C LYS A 119 -6.29 -4.33 -2.61
N ASP A 120 -5.60 -5.44 -2.46
CA ASP A 120 -5.96 -6.58 -1.64
C ASP A 120 -4.68 -7.19 -1.04
N PRO A 121 -4.28 -6.76 0.17
CA PRO A 121 -3.04 -7.23 0.80
C PRO A 121 -3.03 -8.74 1.06
N ASP A 122 -4.19 -9.33 1.40
CA ASP A 122 -4.31 -10.75 1.68
C ASP A 122 -4.14 -11.59 0.41
N ALA A 123 -4.75 -11.16 -0.70
CA ALA A 123 -4.56 -11.81 -1.99
C ALA A 123 -3.10 -11.73 -2.44
N SER A 124 -2.44 -10.57 -2.28
CA SER A 124 -1.03 -10.40 -2.63
C SER A 124 -0.13 -11.28 -1.78
N ALA A 125 -0.36 -11.34 -0.46
CA ALA A 125 0.38 -12.22 0.44
C ALA A 125 0.17 -13.70 0.09
N GLY A 126 -1.08 -14.09 -0.18
CA GLY A 126 -1.43 -15.45 -0.60
C GLY A 126 -0.74 -15.87 -1.89
N GLN A 127 -0.71 -15.00 -2.91
CA GLN A 127 -0.04 -15.27 -4.19
C GLN A 127 1.46 -15.49 -4.00
N ILE A 128 2.13 -14.62 -3.26
CA ILE A 128 3.58 -14.74 -2.97
C ILE A 128 3.83 -16.03 -2.17
N GLY A 129 3.07 -16.28 -1.11
CA GLY A 129 3.22 -17.47 -0.27
C GLY A 129 3.04 -18.77 -1.03
N ASN A 130 1.99 -18.87 -1.87
CA ASN A 130 1.73 -20.06 -2.69
C ASN A 130 2.87 -20.30 -3.70
N PHE A 131 3.31 -19.26 -4.39
CA PHE A 131 4.42 -19.37 -5.34
C PHE A 131 5.70 -19.86 -4.66
N LEU A 132 6.06 -19.29 -3.51
CA LEU A 132 7.26 -19.68 -2.77
C LEU A 132 7.13 -21.10 -2.22
N SER A 133 5.96 -21.49 -1.70
CA SER A 133 5.69 -22.86 -1.25
C SER A 133 5.92 -23.89 -2.36
N ASP A 134 5.38 -23.63 -3.54
CA ASP A 134 5.52 -24.51 -4.69
C ASP A 134 6.98 -24.62 -5.16
N LYS A 135 7.69 -23.49 -5.22
CA LYS A 135 9.07 -23.43 -5.69
C LYS A 135 10.08 -24.02 -4.72
N LEU A 136 9.88 -23.77 -3.43
CA LEU A 136 10.80 -24.23 -2.38
C LEU A 136 10.39 -25.60 -1.80
N LYS A 137 9.21 -26.12 -2.20
CA LYS A 137 8.62 -27.36 -1.67
C LYS A 137 8.50 -27.34 -0.13
N LYS A 138 8.20 -26.17 0.41
CA LYS A 138 8.04 -25.86 1.83
C LYS A 138 6.65 -25.30 2.09
N LYS A 139 6.11 -25.52 3.27
CA LYS A 139 4.82 -24.94 3.68
C LYS A 139 5.08 -23.64 4.42
N TYR A 140 4.47 -22.57 3.94
CA TYR A 140 4.41 -21.29 4.65
C TYR A 140 3.05 -21.14 5.34
N ILE A 141 3.08 -20.68 6.56
CA ILE A 141 1.87 -20.25 7.27
C ILE A 141 1.71 -18.76 6.97
N CYS A 142 0.70 -18.42 6.18
CA CYS A 142 0.25 -17.04 6.08
C CYS A 142 -0.56 -16.76 7.36
N ASN A 143 0.03 -16.07 8.34
CA ASN A 143 -0.74 -15.62 9.49
C ASN A 143 -1.73 -14.57 9.01
N ARG A 144 -3.00 -14.93 9.11
CA ARG A 144 -4.13 -14.01 9.11
C ARG A 144 -4.35 -13.60 10.56
N ASP A 145 -3.79 -12.49 10.95
CA ASP A 145 -4.20 -11.80 12.17
C ASP A 145 -4.44 -10.33 11.84
#